data_2a7c50c3851309954c9cc119afc4a059
#
_entry.id   2a7c50c3851309954c9cc119afc4a059
#
_cell.length_a   1.000
_cell.length_b   1.000
_cell.length_c   1.000
_cell.angle_alpha   90.00
_cell.angle_beta   90.00
_cell.angle_gamma   90.00
#
_symmetry.space_group_name_H-M   'P 1'
#
loop_
_entity.id
_entity.type
_entity.pdbx_description
1 polymer ?
#
loop_
_entity_poly.entity_id
_entity_poly.type
_entity_poly.pdbx_seq_one_letter_code
_entity_poly.pdbx_strand_id
1 'polypeptide(L)'
;MAELLGNTLEFAVIYNAQGKISGGGVFIYQGDTVFNLHANILRHARSTYAGEFLYWSVIERAIQKGIKTFDLGRSLVGSGNEVFKVKWSPRKQLLAYWYWLAPGHELPALNQKNPKFQFVIAVWKLMPAFVVRALGPFLIRGLA
;
A
#
# COMPACT_ATOMS: atom_id res chain seq x y z
N MET A 1 1.97 -16.64 6.29
CA MET A 1 0.88 -15.65 6.53
C MET A 1 -0.45 -16.10 5.90
N ALA A 2 -0.50 -16.53 4.65
CA ALA A 2 -1.74 -17.01 4.02
C ALA A 2 -2.35 -18.23 4.75
N GLU A 3 -1.52 -19.16 5.19
CA GLU A 3 -1.97 -20.36 5.95
C GLU A 3 -2.60 -20.03 7.31
N LEU A 4 -2.15 -18.93 7.94
CA LEU A 4 -2.67 -18.50 9.25
C LEU A 4 -3.97 -17.69 9.13
N LEU A 5 -4.20 -17.03 8.01
CA LEU A 5 -5.35 -16.14 7.80
C LEU A 5 -6.49 -16.80 7.03
N GLY A 6 -6.24 -17.94 6.38
CA GLY A 6 -7.28 -18.74 5.71
C GLY A 6 -8.19 -17.89 4.82
N ASN A 7 -9.50 -18.06 4.98
CA ASN A 7 -10.54 -17.38 4.20
C ASN A 7 -10.69 -15.88 4.49
N THR A 8 -9.91 -15.33 5.43
CA THR A 8 -9.94 -13.88 5.74
C THR A 8 -9.01 -13.07 4.85
N LEU A 9 -8.12 -13.72 4.08
CA LEU A 9 -7.18 -13.07 3.18
C LEU A 9 -7.64 -13.21 1.72
N GLU A 10 -7.73 -12.08 1.03
CA GLU A 10 -8.07 -12.02 -0.40
C GLU A 10 -6.93 -11.39 -1.20
N PHE A 11 -6.53 -12.08 -2.27
CA PHE A 11 -5.65 -11.51 -3.31
C PHE A 11 -6.51 -11.15 -4.52
N ALA A 12 -6.60 -9.86 -4.83
CA ALA A 12 -7.28 -9.38 -6.03
C ALA A 12 -6.25 -9.03 -7.10
N VAL A 13 -6.43 -9.55 -8.32
CA VAL A 13 -5.55 -9.28 -9.47
C VAL A 13 -6.39 -8.72 -10.61
N ILE A 14 -5.91 -7.63 -11.21
CA ILE A 14 -6.52 -6.98 -12.36
C ILE A 14 -5.75 -7.35 -13.63
N TYR A 15 -6.50 -7.77 -14.64
CA TYR A 15 -6.00 -8.03 -15.97
C TYR A 15 -6.54 -7.00 -16.96
N ASN A 16 -5.76 -6.66 -17.98
CA ASN A 16 -6.25 -5.87 -19.11
C ASN A 16 -7.03 -6.75 -20.10
N ALA A 17 -7.57 -6.13 -21.15
CA ALA A 17 -8.33 -6.83 -22.19
C ALA A 17 -7.52 -7.91 -22.95
N GLN A 18 -6.19 -7.84 -22.91
CA GLN A 18 -5.28 -8.81 -23.51
C GLN A 18 -4.83 -9.91 -22.51
N GLY A 19 -5.47 -10.00 -21.34
CA GLY A 19 -5.14 -10.97 -20.30
C GLY A 19 -3.82 -10.73 -19.57
N LYS A 20 -3.19 -9.55 -19.72
CA LYS A 20 -1.95 -9.19 -19.00
C LYS A 20 -2.27 -8.54 -17.67
N ILE A 21 -1.48 -8.83 -16.65
CA ILE A 21 -1.62 -8.23 -15.31
C ILE A 21 -1.42 -6.71 -15.40
N SER A 22 -2.37 -5.97 -14.86
CA SER A 22 -2.35 -4.50 -14.72
C SER A 22 -2.06 -4.05 -13.29
N GLY A 23 -2.34 -4.90 -12.31
CA GLY A 23 -2.10 -4.61 -10.91
C GLY A 23 -2.80 -5.62 -10.00
N GLY A 24 -2.81 -5.31 -8.70
CA GLY A 24 -3.50 -6.13 -7.72
C GLY A 24 -3.38 -5.58 -6.32
N GLY A 25 -4.00 -6.27 -5.38
CA GLY A 25 -4.00 -5.90 -3.96
C GLY A 25 -4.19 -7.09 -3.04
N VAL A 26 -3.90 -6.85 -1.77
CA VAL A 26 -4.08 -7.79 -0.67
C VAL A 26 -5.02 -7.17 0.34
N PHE A 27 -6.09 -7.86 0.65
CA PHE A 27 -7.16 -7.40 1.51
C PHE A 27 -7.42 -8.41 2.62
N ILE A 28 -7.69 -7.93 3.83
CA ILE A 28 -8.06 -8.77 4.97
C ILE A 28 -9.48 -8.44 5.40
N TYR A 29 -10.29 -9.46 5.58
CA TYR A 29 -11.64 -9.39 6.13
C TYR A 29 -11.60 -9.75 7.61
N GLN A 30 -12.03 -8.83 8.47
CA GLN A 30 -12.10 -9.03 9.91
C GLN A 30 -13.38 -8.42 10.46
N GLY A 31 -14.26 -9.24 10.99
CA GLY A 31 -15.58 -8.80 11.44
C GLY A 31 -16.39 -8.20 10.29
N ASP A 32 -16.86 -6.99 10.45
CA ASP A 32 -17.60 -6.23 9.43
C ASP A 32 -16.75 -5.24 8.63
N THR A 33 -15.42 -5.40 8.68
CA THR A 33 -14.45 -4.51 8.03
C THR A 33 -13.54 -5.28 7.08
N VAL A 34 -13.29 -4.70 5.89
CA VAL A 34 -12.22 -5.13 4.99
C VAL A 34 -11.09 -4.10 5.01
N PHE A 35 -9.87 -4.56 5.23
CA PHE A 35 -8.66 -3.75 5.30
C PHE A 35 -7.84 -3.89 4.01
N ASN A 36 -7.51 -2.77 3.39
CA ASN A 36 -6.53 -2.76 2.31
C ASN A 36 -5.12 -2.75 2.89
N LEU A 37 -4.43 -3.89 2.86
CA LEU A 37 -3.03 -3.97 3.29
C LEU A 37 -2.07 -3.38 2.28
N HIS A 38 -2.20 -3.81 1.03
CA HIS A 38 -1.38 -3.38 -0.08
C HIS A 38 -2.20 -3.37 -1.37
N ALA A 39 -2.01 -2.34 -2.18
CA ALA A 39 -2.49 -2.29 -3.54
C ALA A 39 -1.44 -1.60 -4.42
N ASN A 40 -1.20 -2.16 -5.59
CA ASN A 40 -0.28 -1.57 -6.55
C ASN A 40 -0.79 -1.77 -7.98
N ILE A 41 -0.71 -0.71 -8.76
CA ILE A 41 -1.03 -0.71 -10.19
C ILE A 41 0.25 -0.48 -10.98
N LEU A 42 0.49 -1.32 -11.97
CA LEU A 42 1.66 -1.20 -12.83
C LEU A 42 1.66 0.17 -13.53
N ARG A 43 2.85 0.75 -13.70
CA ARG A 43 3.00 2.12 -14.19
C ARG A 43 2.23 2.37 -15.49
N HIS A 44 2.28 1.45 -16.44
CA HIS A 44 1.60 1.56 -17.74
C HIS A 44 0.08 1.47 -17.66
N ALA A 45 -0.46 0.90 -16.57
CA ALA A 45 -1.91 0.73 -16.38
C ALA A 45 -2.53 1.83 -15.49
N ARG A 46 -1.74 2.78 -14.97
CA ARG A 46 -2.26 3.82 -14.07
C ARG A 46 -3.24 4.78 -14.73
N SER A 47 -3.08 5.04 -16.03
CA SER A 47 -3.97 5.90 -16.81
C SER A 47 -5.26 5.21 -17.26
N THR A 48 -5.42 3.90 -17.02
CA THR A 48 -6.57 3.12 -17.47
C THR A 48 -7.62 2.89 -16.39
N TYR A 49 -7.59 3.66 -15.30
CA TYR A 49 -8.47 3.50 -14.13
C TYR A 49 -8.42 2.10 -13.48
N ALA A 50 -7.35 1.35 -13.72
CA ALA A 50 -7.20 0.01 -13.14
C ALA A 50 -7.18 0.02 -11.59
N GLY A 51 -6.70 1.12 -10.98
CA GLY A 51 -6.75 1.32 -9.54
C GLY A 51 -8.15 1.47 -9.01
N GLU A 52 -8.94 2.31 -9.65
CA GLU A 52 -10.34 2.53 -9.34
C GLU A 52 -11.13 1.24 -9.52
N PHE A 53 -10.90 0.51 -10.60
CA PHE A 53 -11.55 -0.77 -10.86
C PHE A 53 -11.20 -1.82 -9.79
N LEU A 54 -9.92 -1.91 -9.36
CA LEU A 54 -9.50 -2.79 -8.27
C LEU A 54 -10.28 -2.53 -6.99
N TYR A 55 -10.30 -1.26 -6.56
CA TYR A 55 -10.99 -0.89 -5.31
C TYR A 55 -12.50 -1.10 -5.41
N TRP A 56 -13.12 -0.70 -6.52
CA TRP A 56 -14.54 -0.92 -6.74
C TRP A 56 -14.90 -2.39 -6.68
N SER A 57 -14.16 -3.25 -7.37
CA SER A 57 -14.41 -4.70 -7.38
C SER A 57 -14.34 -5.34 -5.99
N VAL A 58 -13.43 -4.86 -5.13
CA VAL A 58 -13.34 -5.35 -3.75
C VAL A 58 -14.47 -4.79 -2.90
N ILE A 59 -14.82 -3.51 -3.06
CA ILE A 59 -15.94 -2.88 -2.36
C ILE A 59 -17.26 -3.60 -2.71
N GLU A 60 -17.51 -3.88 -3.98
CA GLU A 60 -18.71 -4.58 -4.44
C GLU A 60 -18.81 -5.98 -3.80
N ARG A 61 -17.71 -6.75 -3.78
CA ARG A 61 -17.68 -8.05 -3.10
C ARG A 61 -17.85 -7.93 -1.58
N ALA A 62 -17.29 -6.88 -0.97
CA ALA A 62 -17.48 -6.63 0.44
C ALA A 62 -18.94 -6.35 0.79
N ILE A 63 -19.64 -5.56 -0.03
CA ILE A 63 -21.09 -5.31 0.10
C ILE A 63 -21.88 -6.61 -0.01
N GLN A 64 -21.57 -7.46 -1.00
CA GLN A 64 -22.23 -8.76 -1.19
C GLN A 64 -22.03 -9.71 0.01
N LYS A 65 -20.90 -9.58 0.72
CA LYS A 65 -20.60 -10.31 1.96
C LYS A 65 -21.19 -9.66 3.22
N GLY A 66 -21.92 -8.56 3.11
CA GLY A 66 -22.49 -7.83 4.25
C GLY A 66 -21.47 -7.04 5.06
N ILE A 67 -20.28 -6.78 4.52
CA ILE A 67 -19.25 -5.96 5.15
C ILE A 67 -19.71 -4.49 5.15
N LYS A 68 -19.53 -3.81 6.28
CA LYS A 68 -20.01 -2.44 6.46
C LYS A 68 -18.93 -1.39 6.24
N THR A 69 -17.66 -1.75 6.43
CA THR A 69 -16.55 -0.81 6.43
C THR A 69 -15.45 -1.25 5.48
N PHE A 70 -14.97 -0.32 4.66
CA PHE A 70 -13.76 -0.50 3.85
C PHE A 70 -12.67 0.43 4.36
N ASP A 71 -11.64 -0.13 5.00
CA ASP A 71 -10.48 0.62 5.46
C ASP A 71 -9.46 0.75 4.32
N LEU A 72 -9.29 1.97 3.82
CA LEU A 72 -8.35 2.29 2.74
C LEU A 72 -6.88 2.25 3.19
N GLY A 73 -6.62 2.00 4.47
CA GLY A 73 -5.28 1.97 5.05
C GLY A 73 -4.63 3.36 5.15
N ARG A 74 -3.40 3.38 5.64
CA ARG A 74 -2.65 4.62 5.91
C ARG A 74 -2.18 5.32 4.64
N SER A 75 -2.03 6.63 4.73
CA SER A 75 -1.37 7.45 3.70
C SER A 75 -0.60 8.59 4.36
N LEU A 76 0.52 8.96 3.78
CA LEU A 76 1.23 10.17 4.16
C LEU A 76 0.47 11.38 3.60
N VAL A 77 0.28 12.39 4.43
CA VAL A 77 -0.38 13.66 4.02
C VAL A 77 0.38 14.30 2.86
N GLY A 78 -0.33 14.70 1.82
CA GLY A 78 0.21 15.25 0.58
C GLY A 78 0.81 14.22 -0.38
N SER A 79 0.66 12.92 -0.10
CA SER A 79 1.13 11.86 -1.02
C SER A 79 0.14 11.58 -2.15
N GLY A 80 0.64 11.02 -3.26
CA GLY A 80 -0.23 10.54 -4.35
C GLY A 80 -1.23 9.46 -3.92
N ASN A 81 -0.88 8.67 -2.89
CA ASN A 81 -1.80 7.69 -2.32
C ASN A 81 -2.97 8.36 -1.58
N GLU A 82 -2.71 9.46 -0.87
CA GLU A 82 -3.79 10.24 -0.25
C GLU A 82 -4.70 10.83 -1.32
N VAL A 83 -4.13 11.46 -2.36
CA VAL A 83 -4.89 12.05 -3.47
C VAL A 83 -5.80 11.01 -4.13
N PHE A 84 -5.29 9.79 -4.36
CA PHE A 84 -6.09 8.69 -4.89
C PHE A 84 -7.24 8.31 -3.95
N LYS A 85 -6.95 8.15 -2.65
CA LYS A 85 -7.96 7.69 -1.66
C LYS A 85 -9.05 8.74 -1.42
N VAL A 86 -8.73 10.02 -1.48
CA VAL A 86 -9.71 11.12 -1.31
C VAL A 86 -10.83 11.05 -2.36
N LYS A 87 -10.58 10.51 -3.56
CA LYS A 87 -11.62 10.31 -4.58
C LYS A 87 -12.79 9.43 -4.11
N TRP A 88 -12.55 8.59 -3.11
CA TRP A 88 -13.55 7.69 -2.49
C TRP A 88 -14.32 8.35 -1.34
N SER A 89 -14.10 9.66 -1.10
CA SER A 89 -14.73 10.43 -0.03
C SER A 89 -14.65 9.74 1.36
N PRO A 90 -13.48 9.25 1.79
CA PRO A 90 -13.36 8.51 3.03
C PRO A 90 -13.48 9.42 4.24
N ARG A 91 -13.94 8.88 5.36
CA ARG A 91 -13.74 9.51 6.66
C ARG A 91 -12.25 9.43 7.02
N LYS A 92 -11.60 10.59 7.14
CA LYS A 92 -10.18 10.66 7.52
C LYS A 92 -10.03 10.64 9.04
N GLN A 93 -9.02 9.88 9.51
CA GLN A 93 -8.60 9.86 10.89
C GLN A 93 -7.09 10.10 10.97
N LEU A 94 -6.68 11.07 11.78
CA LEU A 94 -5.27 11.32 12.03
C LEU A 94 -4.71 10.18 12.89
N LEU A 95 -3.56 9.65 12.49
CA LEU A 95 -2.82 8.66 13.25
C LEU A 95 -1.72 9.36 14.03
N ALA A 96 -1.68 9.14 15.34
CA ALA A 96 -0.58 9.55 16.20
C ALA A 96 0.36 8.34 16.44
N TYR A 97 1.66 8.59 16.36
CA TYR A 97 2.67 7.61 16.71
C TYR A 97 3.26 8.01 18.06
N TRP A 98 3.20 7.10 19.02
CA TRP A 98 3.79 7.25 20.33
C TRP A 98 5.13 6.53 20.36
N TYR A 99 6.16 7.24 20.78
CA TYR A 99 7.50 6.66 20.92
C TYR A 99 7.86 6.64 22.40
N TRP A 100 8.26 5.48 22.89
CA TRP A 100 8.98 5.38 24.16
C TRP A 100 10.47 5.37 23.83
N LEU A 101 11.21 6.33 24.40
CA LEU A 101 12.64 6.45 24.19
C LEU A 101 13.36 6.18 25.50
N ALA A 102 14.40 5.35 25.46
CA ALA A 102 15.30 5.20 26.59
C ALA A 102 16.05 6.52 26.86
N PRO A 103 16.44 6.80 28.11
CA PRO A 103 17.21 8.02 28.43
C PRO A 103 18.43 8.17 27.51
N GLY A 104 18.63 9.38 26.96
CA GLY A 104 19.74 9.68 26.06
C GLY A 104 19.53 9.30 24.59
N HIS A 105 18.35 8.79 24.20
CA HIS A 105 18.03 8.50 22.81
C HIS A 105 17.13 9.59 22.22
N GLU A 106 17.41 9.96 20.98
CA GLU A 106 16.59 10.89 20.21
C GLU A 106 15.60 10.15 19.31
N LEU A 107 14.54 10.86 18.90
CA LEU A 107 13.57 10.32 17.94
C LEU A 107 14.28 9.87 16.64
N PRO A 108 14.02 8.66 16.16
CA PRO A 108 14.60 8.21 14.89
C PRO A 108 14.24 9.20 13.77
N ALA A 109 15.27 9.75 13.12
CA ALA A 109 15.09 10.66 11.99
C ALA A 109 14.62 9.95 10.69
N LEU A 110 13.82 8.89 10.81
CA LEU A 110 13.25 8.13 9.68
C LEU A 110 12.13 8.92 9.00
N ASN A 111 12.39 10.17 8.68
CA ASN A 111 11.46 10.99 7.94
C ASN A 111 11.72 10.85 6.44
N GLN A 112 10.73 10.36 5.68
CA GLN A 112 10.79 10.29 4.22
C GLN A 112 11.07 11.65 3.56
N LYS A 113 10.86 12.76 4.27
CA LYS A 113 11.19 14.13 3.83
C LYS A 113 12.65 14.52 4.06
N ASN A 114 13.47 13.66 4.70
CA ASN A 114 14.89 13.92 4.88
C ASN A 114 15.59 13.99 3.51
N PRO A 115 16.32 15.08 3.18
CA PRO A 115 16.96 15.25 1.87
C PRO A 115 17.91 14.11 1.49
N LYS A 116 18.61 13.52 2.47
CA LYS A 116 19.50 12.36 2.24
C LYS A 116 18.74 11.14 1.73
N PHE A 117 17.54 10.86 2.29
CA PHE A 117 16.69 9.77 1.81
C PHE A 117 16.05 10.08 0.47
N GLN A 118 15.71 11.33 0.20
CA GLN A 118 15.17 11.74 -1.10
C GLN A 118 16.16 11.47 -2.24
N PHE A 119 17.44 11.76 -2.04
CA PHE A 119 18.48 11.46 -3.02
C PHE A 119 18.60 9.95 -3.27
N VAL A 120 18.67 9.14 -2.21
CA VAL A 120 18.73 7.68 -2.33
C VAL A 120 17.50 7.13 -3.06
N ILE A 121 16.30 7.64 -2.74
CA ILE A 121 15.06 7.24 -3.42
C ILE A 121 15.09 7.64 -4.90
N ALA A 122 15.61 8.82 -5.25
CA ALA A 122 15.72 9.27 -6.63
C ALA A 122 16.66 8.35 -7.44
N VAL A 123 17.84 8.04 -6.90
CA VAL A 123 18.79 7.10 -7.51
C VAL A 123 18.16 5.70 -7.65
N TRP A 124 17.47 5.21 -6.61
CA TRP A 124 16.78 3.91 -6.63
C TRP A 124 15.74 3.81 -7.75
N LYS A 125 14.98 4.88 -7.99
CA LYS A 125 13.97 4.94 -9.06
C LYS A 125 14.56 4.89 -10.48
N LEU A 126 15.81 5.27 -10.64
CA LEU A 126 16.52 5.25 -11.93
C LEU A 126 17.21 3.91 -12.19
N MET A 127 17.38 3.06 -11.17
CA MET A 127 18.06 1.78 -11.33
C MET A 127 17.26 0.78 -12.18
N PRO A 128 17.94 0.01 -13.03
CA PRO A 128 17.32 -1.10 -13.76
C PRO A 128 16.76 -2.16 -12.80
N ALA A 129 15.65 -2.81 -13.20
CA ALA A 129 14.92 -3.76 -12.34
C ALA A 129 15.79 -4.94 -11.85
N PHE A 130 16.77 -5.39 -12.63
CA PHE A 130 17.67 -6.48 -12.22
C PHE A 130 18.59 -6.06 -11.06
N VAL A 131 19.06 -4.80 -11.04
CA VAL A 131 19.87 -4.26 -9.94
C VAL A 131 19.03 -4.13 -8.67
N VAL A 132 17.80 -3.60 -8.79
CA VAL A 132 16.86 -3.47 -7.68
C VAL A 132 16.53 -4.83 -7.07
N ARG A 133 16.33 -5.87 -7.89
CA ARG A 133 16.08 -7.25 -7.42
C ARG A 133 17.28 -7.83 -6.67
N ALA A 134 18.50 -7.57 -7.14
CA ALA A 134 19.71 -8.08 -6.50
C ALA A 134 20.02 -7.37 -5.18
N LEU A 135 19.90 -6.03 -5.14
CA LEU A 135 20.28 -5.23 -3.97
C LEU A 135 19.16 -5.09 -2.91
N GLY A 136 17.89 -5.18 -3.33
CA GLY A 136 16.73 -4.98 -2.45
C GLY A 136 16.76 -5.82 -1.17
N PRO A 137 16.96 -7.14 -1.24
CA PRO A 137 16.98 -8.00 -0.05
C PRO A 137 18.08 -7.63 0.96
N PHE A 138 19.24 -7.17 0.49
CA PHE A 138 20.34 -6.75 1.37
C PHE A 138 20.04 -5.43 2.08
N LEU A 139 19.44 -4.47 1.37
CA LEU A 139 19.09 -3.18 1.95
C LEU A 139 17.97 -3.28 2.99
N ILE A 140 16.98 -4.13 2.75
CA ILE A 140 15.86 -4.32 3.69
C ILE A 140 16.34 -4.95 5.00
N ARG A 141 17.33 -5.86 4.97
CA ARG A 141 17.90 -6.46 6.18
C ARG A 141 18.54 -5.44 7.13
N GLY A 142 19.04 -4.33 6.60
CA GLY A 142 19.63 -3.26 7.40
C GLY A 142 18.65 -2.20 7.91
N LEU A 143 17.37 -2.29 7.53
CA LEU A 143 16.30 -1.36 7.93
C LEU A 143 15.31 -1.96 8.94
N ALA A 144 15.49 -3.22 9.29
CA ALA A 144 14.64 -3.96 10.23
C ALA A 144 15.14 -3.81 11.67
#